data_47c2d4b3435358e7fcf0bf6db4061211
#
_entry.id   47c2d4b3435358e7fcf0bf6db4061211
#
_cell.length_a   1.000
_cell.length_b   1.000
_cell.length_c   1.000
_cell.angle_alpha   90.00
_cell.angle_beta   90.00
_cell.angle_gamma   90.00
#
_symmetry.space_group_name_H-M   'P 1'
#
loop_
_entity.id
_entity.type
_entity.pdbx_description
1 polymer ?
#
loop_
_entity_poly.entity_id
_entity_poly.type
_entity_poly.pdbx_seq_one_letter_code
_entity_poly.pdbx_strand_id
1 'polypeptide(L)'
;MHDPLLARPPWLASLDSGVLAVALPEWEWFVLSLVLLTTYLLSRLVHWGGRWYLHRSATDESTSLRRAIATESYTPLSLSILFIGSSLVLQAFGLIASRSLLSNVVLTALAVVWARAAIRIGEQWLEVANEREQRYEFAPILQNFWTIAVVGVGVLVVVEVWNLQVTPFLASAGVLGVVVGFAAQDAIRNLIGGISLSFDHTYHPGDVVLLEDDTRGTVTDIGIRSTTVLTPDNTMVTVPNAVLNSTQVVNQSAPQRHIRIDVPVSVAYGTDYETVERIASTVCEDAPMVRDSPRPRVLFSEFGDSTLLFEVQVYIAHPLTEKRAIDQLNRRIYDRFAAEGITIPFPQRELSFLEHQEESSRQSASQAEDRVSSRNTPPE
;
A
#
# COMPACT_ATOMS: atom_id res chain seq x y z
N MET A 1 -71.57 -51.80 -22.70
CA MET A 1 -71.23 -50.41 -23.03
C MET A 1 -70.77 -49.80 -21.76
N HIS A 2 -69.43 -49.81 -21.48
CA HIS A 2 -68.84 -49.12 -20.34
C HIS A 2 -68.29 -47.75 -20.88
N ASP A 3 -68.79 -46.74 -20.24
CA ASP A 3 -68.52 -45.35 -20.57
C ASP A 3 -67.10 -44.99 -20.08
N PRO A 4 -66.14 -44.60 -20.95
CA PRO A 4 -64.76 -44.36 -20.57
C PRO A 4 -64.49 -42.91 -20.07
N LEU A 5 -65.54 -42.10 -19.83
CA LEU A 5 -65.43 -40.67 -19.55
C LEU A 5 -65.36 -40.27 -18.05
N LEU A 6 -65.24 -41.22 -17.10
CA LEU A 6 -65.15 -40.93 -15.67
C LEU A 6 -63.81 -41.40 -15.03
N ALA A 7 -62.75 -41.59 -15.80
CA ALA A 7 -61.45 -41.81 -15.22
C ALA A 7 -60.89 -40.48 -14.67
N ARG A 8 -60.93 -40.33 -13.37
CA ARG A 8 -60.27 -39.19 -12.66
C ARG A 8 -58.79 -39.13 -13.07
N PRO A 9 -58.29 -37.98 -13.48
CA PRO A 9 -56.89 -37.85 -13.88
C PRO A 9 -55.94 -38.15 -12.68
N PRO A 10 -54.79 -38.82 -12.94
CA PRO A 10 -53.92 -39.34 -11.86
C PRO A 10 -53.37 -38.26 -10.88
N TRP A 11 -53.39 -37.00 -11.30
CA TRP A 11 -52.97 -35.90 -10.42
C TRP A 11 -54.05 -35.55 -9.32
N LEU A 12 -55.32 -35.87 -9.51
CA LEU A 12 -56.35 -35.75 -8.49
C LEU A 12 -56.25 -36.83 -7.42
N ALA A 13 -55.72 -38.00 -7.72
CA ALA A 13 -55.49 -39.07 -6.76
C ALA A 13 -54.36 -38.71 -5.74
N SER A 14 -53.43 -37.82 -6.12
CA SER A 14 -52.37 -37.35 -5.23
C SER A 14 -52.83 -36.26 -4.25
N LEU A 15 -53.97 -35.61 -4.49
CA LEU A 15 -54.54 -34.62 -3.57
C LEU A 15 -55.35 -35.24 -2.43
N ASP A 16 -55.94 -36.42 -2.64
CA ASP A 16 -56.68 -37.13 -1.61
C ASP A 16 -55.81 -37.85 -0.57
N SER A 17 -54.51 -38.07 -0.85
CA SER A 17 -53.58 -38.71 0.08
C SER A 17 -52.88 -37.71 1.03
N GLY A 18 -53.08 -36.39 0.85
CA GLY A 18 -52.43 -35.33 1.62
C GLY A 18 -53.14 -34.86 2.90
N VAL A 19 -54.39 -35.32 3.12
CA VAL A 19 -55.12 -35.02 4.36
C VAL A 19 -55.50 -36.36 5.04
N LEU A 20 -54.48 -37.20 5.30
CA LEU A 20 -54.58 -38.13 6.38
C LEU A 20 -54.65 -37.30 7.67
N ALA A 21 -55.86 -37.15 8.23
CA ALA A 21 -56.00 -36.78 9.63
C ALA A 21 -55.23 -37.84 10.42
N VAL A 22 -53.95 -37.54 10.75
CA VAL A 22 -53.18 -38.34 11.68
C VAL A 22 -53.92 -38.26 12.97
N ALA A 23 -54.72 -39.35 13.32
CA ALA A 23 -55.39 -39.47 14.58
C ALA A 23 -54.29 -39.70 15.62
N LEU A 24 -53.67 -38.61 16.05
CA LEU A 24 -52.74 -38.63 17.17
C LEU A 24 -53.52 -38.95 18.44
N PRO A 25 -53.02 -39.83 19.34
CA PRO A 25 -53.54 -40.02 20.64
C PRO A 25 -53.75 -38.70 21.37
N GLU A 26 -54.77 -38.57 22.23
CA GLU A 26 -55.08 -37.29 22.89
C GLU A 26 -53.93 -36.70 23.69
N TRP A 27 -53.02 -37.51 24.24
CA TRP A 27 -51.84 -37.06 24.97
C TRP A 27 -50.78 -36.45 24.05
N GLU A 28 -50.69 -36.89 22.79
CA GLU A 28 -49.73 -36.31 21.82
C GLU A 28 -50.14 -34.90 21.41
N TRP A 29 -51.42 -34.60 21.26
CA TRP A 29 -51.93 -33.24 21.05
C TRP A 29 -51.60 -32.33 22.22
N PHE A 30 -51.61 -32.83 23.44
CA PHE A 30 -51.20 -32.07 24.62
C PHE A 30 -49.72 -31.77 24.61
N VAL A 31 -48.88 -32.76 24.31
CA VAL A 31 -47.41 -32.57 24.18
C VAL A 31 -47.08 -31.60 23.06
N LEU A 32 -47.70 -31.74 21.87
CA LEU A 32 -47.52 -30.81 20.74
C LEU A 32 -47.86 -29.38 21.15
N SER A 33 -48.99 -29.17 21.78
CA SER A 33 -49.44 -27.85 22.24
C SER A 33 -48.49 -27.27 23.29
N LEU A 34 -47.98 -28.08 24.21
CA LEU A 34 -47.04 -27.66 25.24
C LEU A 34 -45.71 -27.22 24.66
N VAL A 35 -45.17 -27.99 23.69
CA VAL A 35 -43.88 -27.66 23.06
C VAL A 35 -44.01 -26.46 22.14
N LEU A 36 -45.10 -26.29 21.40
CA LEU A 36 -45.34 -25.06 20.62
C LEU A 36 -45.49 -23.83 21.53
N LEU A 37 -46.19 -24.00 22.68
CA LEU A 37 -46.29 -22.91 23.66
C LEU A 37 -44.93 -22.55 24.26
N THR A 38 -44.10 -23.54 24.61
CA THR A 38 -42.73 -23.27 25.13
C THR A 38 -41.83 -22.57 24.08
N THR A 39 -41.91 -22.99 22.83
CA THR A 39 -41.20 -22.33 21.71
C THR A 39 -41.66 -20.88 21.53
N TYR A 40 -42.96 -20.65 21.59
CA TYR A 40 -43.55 -19.31 21.54
C TYR A 40 -43.08 -18.44 22.71
N LEU A 41 -43.14 -18.98 23.94
CA LEU A 41 -42.70 -18.26 25.14
C LEU A 41 -41.21 -17.92 25.09
N LEU A 42 -40.36 -18.85 24.59
CA LEU A 42 -38.93 -18.62 24.42
C LEU A 42 -38.67 -17.50 23.38
N SER A 43 -39.37 -17.52 22.26
CA SER A 43 -39.28 -16.44 21.26
C SER A 43 -39.70 -15.08 21.86
N ARG A 44 -40.77 -15.06 22.64
CA ARG A 44 -41.22 -13.83 23.34
C ARG A 44 -40.25 -13.37 24.40
N LEU A 45 -39.61 -14.28 25.12
CA LEU A 45 -38.59 -13.97 26.12
C LEU A 45 -37.38 -13.31 25.46
N VAL A 46 -36.88 -13.85 24.33
CA VAL A 46 -35.78 -13.26 23.55
C VAL A 46 -36.16 -11.88 23.04
N HIS A 47 -37.37 -11.73 22.50
CA HIS A 47 -37.85 -10.44 22.02
C HIS A 47 -37.98 -9.41 23.17
N TRP A 48 -38.52 -9.81 24.32
CA TRP A 48 -38.67 -8.96 25.50
C TRP A 48 -37.28 -8.61 26.12
N GLY A 49 -36.39 -9.60 26.23
CA GLY A 49 -35.02 -9.43 26.72
C GLY A 49 -34.20 -8.47 25.84
N GLY A 50 -34.33 -8.60 24.51
CA GLY A 50 -33.69 -7.65 23.56
C GLY A 50 -34.18 -6.22 23.77
N ARG A 51 -35.49 -6.01 23.88
CA ARG A 51 -36.07 -4.68 24.17
C ARG A 51 -35.67 -4.13 25.55
N TRP A 52 -35.64 -4.97 26.57
CA TRP A 52 -35.23 -4.58 27.92
C TRP A 52 -33.74 -4.16 27.94
N TYR A 53 -32.88 -4.94 27.28
CA TYR A 53 -31.45 -4.61 27.10
C TYR A 53 -31.27 -3.24 26.45
N LEU A 54 -32.00 -2.99 25.37
CA LEU A 54 -31.94 -1.71 24.65
C LEU A 54 -32.37 -0.52 25.50
N HIS A 55 -33.44 -0.69 26.32
CA HIS A 55 -33.88 0.36 27.24
C HIS A 55 -32.86 0.64 28.35
N ARG A 56 -32.13 -0.38 28.82
CA ARG A 56 -31.15 -0.23 29.89
C ARG A 56 -29.82 0.34 29.37
N SER A 57 -29.44 0.04 28.14
CA SER A 57 -28.19 0.53 27.52
C SER A 57 -28.31 1.94 26.92
N ALA A 58 -29.42 2.64 27.16
CA ALA A 58 -29.71 3.95 26.60
C ALA A 58 -28.74 5.06 27.07
N THR A 59 -28.02 4.84 28.17
CA THR A 59 -27.19 5.87 28.85
C THR A 59 -25.70 5.75 28.59
N ASP A 60 -25.22 4.77 27.82
CA ASP A 60 -23.79 4.51 27.68
C ASP A 60 -23.33 4.73 26.22
N GLU A 61 -22.61 5.83 25.94
CA GLU A 61 -22.08 6.20 24.62
C GLU A 61 -21.04 5.20 24.08
N SER A 62 -20.39 4.43 24.96
CA SER A 62 -19.34 3.49 24.59
C SER A 62 -19.86 2.18 23.93
N THR A 63 -21.19 2.00 23.87
CA THR A 63 -21.84 0.76 23.43
C THR A 63 -22.58 0.86 22.10
N SER A 64 -22.26 1.85 21.26
CA SER A 64 -22.96 2.09 19.99
C SER A 64 -23.02 0.84 19.09
N LEU A 65 -21.92 0.13 18.88
CA LEU A 65 -21.86 -1.08 18.06
C LEU A 65 -22.65 -2.26 18.67
N ARG A 66 -22.51 -2.50 19.98
CA ARG A 66 -23.24 -3.58 20.67
C ARG A 66 -24.75 -3.32 20.63
N ARG A 67 -25.13 -2.06 20.72
CA ARG A 67 -26.51 -1.62 20.61
C ARG A 67 -27.06 -1.85 19.20
N ALA A 68 -26.29 -1.50 18.15
CA ALA A 68 -26.64 -1.75 16.76
C ALA A 68 -26.88 -3.23 16.49
N ILE A 69 -25.96 -4.09 16.91
CA ILE A 69 -26.08 -5.55 16.77
C ILE A 69 -27.31 -6.05 17.52
N ALA A 70 -27.52 -5.61 18.77
CA ALA A 70 -28.67 -6.03 19.56
C ALA A 70 -30.00 -5.59 18.93
N THR A 71 -30.07 -4.33 18.43
CA THR A 71 -31.29 -3.76 17.84
C THR A 71 -31.71 -4.50 16.57
N GLU A 72 -30.79 -4.85 15.72
CA GLU A 72 -31.11 -5.50 14.43
C GLU A 72 -31.20 -7.02 14.55
N SER A 73 -30.57 -7.64 15.57
CA SER A 73 -30.51 -9.11 15.71
C SER A 73 -31.67 -9.73 16.51
N TYR A 74 -32.30 -9.02 17.48
CA TYR A 74 -33.30 -9.64 18.33
C TYR A 74 -34.56 -10.07 17.57
N THR A 75 -34.97 -9.34 16.54
CA THR A 75 -36.13 -9.66 15.71
C THR A 75 -35.91 -10.93 14.88
N PRO A 76 -34.85 -11.01 14.03
CA PRO A 76 -34.58 -12.24 13.28
C PRO A 76 -34.31 -13.44 14.19
N LEU A 77 -33.65 -13.25 15.34
CA LEU A 77 -33.42 -14.32 16.30
C LEU A 77 -34.72 -14.87 16.90
N SER A 78 -35.63 -13.99 17.31
CA SER A 78 -36.94 -14.43 17.87
C SER A 78 -37.78 -15.14 16.80
N LEU A 79 -37.77 -14.69 15.55
CA LEU A 79 -38.44 -15.35 14.42
C LEU A 79 -37.79 -16.71 14.09
N SER A 80 -36.45 -16.80 14.15
CA SER A 80 -35.71 -18.04 13.93
C SER A 80 -36.11 -19.11 14.99
N ILE A 81 -36.15 -18.73 16.27
CA ILE A 81 -36.53 -19.63 17.34
C ILE A 81 -37.97 -20.12 17.13
N LEU A 82 -38.89 -19.19 16.84
CA LEU A 82 -40.29 -19.53 16.62
C LEU A 82 -40.43 -20.50 15.44
N PHE A 83 -39.80 -20.19 14.30
CA PHE A 83 -39.97 -21.00 13.09
C PHE A 83 -39.25 -22.34 13.18
N ILE A 84 -37.97 -22.36 13.57
CA ILE A 84 -37.19 -23.60 13.67
C ILE A 84 -37.80 -24.51 14.74
N GLY A 85 -38.13 -23.94 15.89
CA GLY A 85 -38.74 -24.71 16.96
C GLY A 85 -40.10 -25.31 16.57
N SER A 86 -41.00 -24.52 15.97
CA SER A 86 -42.30 -25.04 15.50
C SER A 86 -42.13 -26.05 14.35
N SER A 87 -41.19 -25.82 13.42
CA SER A 87 -40.93 -26.74 12.31
C SER A 87 -40.41 -28.10 12.80
N LEU A 88 -39.48 -28.12 13.76
CA LEU A 88 -38.94 -29.35 14.34
C LEU A 88 -40.04 -30.15 15.05
N VAL A 89 -40.90 -29.47 15.79
CA VAL A 89 -42.02 -30.11 16.50
C VAL A 89 -43.00 -30.72 15.50
N LEU A 90 -43.45 -29.96 14.49
CA LEU A 90 -44.39 -30.44 13.48
C LEU A 90 -43.84 -31.61 12.65
N GLN A 91 -42.50 -31.60 12.38
CA GLN A 91 -41.82 -32.71 11.74
C GLN A 91 -41.75 -33.96 12.63
N ALA A 92 -41.45 -33.81 13.93
CA ALA A 92 -41.37 -34.91 14.87
C ALA A 92 -42.72 -35.64 15.01
N PHE A 93 -43.84 -34.92 14.89
CA PHE A 93 -45.18 -35.49 14.89
C PHE A 93 -45.68 -35.90 13.47
N GLY A 94 -44.83 -35.81 12.45
CA GLY A 94 -45.18 -36.22 11.09
C GLY A 94 -46.22 -35.35 10.38
N LEU A 95 -46.57 -34.18 10.95
CA LEU A 95 -47.57 -33.26 10.43
C LEU A 95 -47.10 -32.46 9.21
N ILE A 96 -45.82 -32.26 9.09
CA ILE A 96 -45.21 -31.55 7.96
C ILE A 96 -43.96 -32.29 7.50
N ALA A 97 -43.79 -32.44 6.17
CA ALA A 97 -42.55 -32.94 5.60
C ALA A 97 -41.43 -31.94 5.79
N SER A 98 -40.22 -32.42 6.05
CA SER A 98 -39.02 -31.60 6.29
C SER A 98 -38.71 -30.62 5.15
N ARG A 99 -39.15 -30.94 3.91
CA ARG A 99 -38.99 -30.13 2.71
C ARG A 99 -40.32 -29.81 2.04
N SER A 100 -41.26 -29.23 2.81
CA SER A 100 -42.50 -28.73 2.24
C SER A 100 -42.29 -27.35 1.58
N LEU A 101 -43.13 -27.00 0.61
CA LEU A 101 -43.12 -25.65 0.01
C LEU A 101 -43.22 -24.55 1.08
N LEU A 102 -44.05 -24.80 2.10
CA LEU A 102 -44.22 -23.86 3.21
C LEU A 102 -42.91 -23.65 3.99
N SER A 103 -42.15 -24.72 4.28
CA SER A 103 -40.88 -24.60 4.98
C SER A 103 -39.86 -23.83 4.16
N ASN A 104 -39.78 -24.06 2.81
CA ASN A 104 -38.86 -23.33 1.94
C ASN A 104 -39.19 -21.84 1.84
N VAL A 105 -40.49 -21.49 1.75
CA VAL A 105 -40.93 -20.08 1.73
C VAL A 105 -40.58 -19.37 3.05
N VAL A 106 -40.80 -20.01 4.19
CA VAL A 106 -40.50 -19.40 5.50
C VAL A 106 -38.98 -19.29 5.72
N LEU A 107 -38.19 -20.31 5.34
CA LEU A 107 -36.73 -20.23 5.40
C LEU A 107 -36.18 -19.12 4.48
N THR A 108 -36.76 -18.95 3.29
CA THR A 108 -36.42 -17.86 2.40
C THR A 108 -36.72 -16.48 3.03
N ALA A 109 -37.92 -16.34 3.62
CA ALA A 109 -38.29 -15.13 4.33
C ALA A 109 -37.35 -14.83 5.52
N LEU A 110 -36.97 -15.88 6.26
CA LEU A 110 -36.01 -15.76 7.36
C LEU A 110 -34.61 -15.35 6.86
N ALA A 111 -34.16 -15.93 5.75
CA ALA A 111 -32.88 -15.53 5.11
C ALA A 111 -32.90 -14.05 4.70
N VAL A 112 -34.00 -13.55 4.13
CA VAL A 112 -34.18 -12.15 3.78
C VAL A 112 -34.14 -11.23 5.01
N VAL A 113 -34.81 -11.64 6.11
CA VAL A 113 -34.80 -10.87 7.37
C VAL A 113 -33.37 -10.79 7.95
N TRP A 114 -32.63 -11.91 7.95
CA TRP A 114 -31.23 -11.91 8.40
C TRP A 114 -30.31 -11.12 7.48
N ALA A 115 -30.49 -11.21 6.17
CA ALA A 115 -29.70 -10.40 5.22
C ALA A 115 -29.94 -8.90 5.44
N ARG A 116 -31.22 -8.50 5.64
CA ARG A 116 -31.55 -7.11 5.96
C ARG A 116 -30.93 -6.64 7.28
N ALA A 117 -30.98 -7.49 8.32
CA ALA A 117 -30.35 -7.18 9.60
C ALA A 117 -28.80 -7.02 9.44
N ALA A 118 -28.16 -7.93 8.72
CA ALA A 118 -26.72 -7.87 8.46
C ALA A 118 -26.32 -6.61 7.69
N ILE A 119 -27.10 -6.20 6.67
CA ILE A 119 -26.88 -4.94 5.93
C ILE A 119 -26.93 -3.76 6.89
N ARG A 120 -28.00 -3.65 7.70
CA ARG A 120 -28.15 -2.54 8.65
C ARG A 120 -27.07 -2.49 9.74
N ILE A 121 -26.64 -3.66 10.24
CA ILE A 121 -25.54 -3.74 11.20
C ILE A 121 -24.25 -3.19 10.56
N GLY A 122 -23.97 -3.57 9.32
CA GLY A 122 -22.80 -3.06 8.58
C GLY A 122 -22.86 -1.56 8.33
N GLU A 123 -24.03 -1.03 7.96
CA GLU A 123 -24.26 0.40 7.76
C GLU A 123 -23.97 1.19 9.05
N GLN A 124 -24.58 0.78 10.16
CA GLN A 124 -24.40 1.44 11.46
C GLN A 124 -22.95 1.31 11.97
N TRP A 125 -22.28 0.18 11.70
CA TRP A 125 -20.87 0.03 12.05
C TRP A 125 -19.98 1.01 11.29
N LEU A 126 -20.23 1.19 9.99
CA LEU A 126 -19.49 2.12 9.16
C LEU A 126 -19.75 3.59 9.54
N GLU A 127 -20.98 3.94 9.89
CA GLU A 127 -21.32 5.27 10.40
C GLU A 127 -20.56 5.60 11.68
N VAL A 128 -20.56 4.70 12.67
CA VAL A 128 -19.82 4.87 13.92
C VAL A 128 -18.29 4.97 13.70
N ALA A 129 -17.76 4.19 12.76
CA ALA A 129 -16.34 4.25 12.42
C ALA A 129 -15.99 5.59 11.74
N ASN A 130 -16.87 6.10 10.89
CA ASN A 130 -16.67 7.37 10.18
C ASN A 130 -16.75 8.60 11.10
N GLU A 131 -17.64 8.61 12.09
CA GLU A 131 -17.77 9.70 13.07
C GLU A 131 -16.51 9.87 13.93
N ARG A 132 -15.78 8.79 14.21
CA ARG A 132 -14.58 8.82 15.06
C ARG A 132 -13.35 9.42 14.37
N GLU A 133 -13.20 9.32 13.07
CA GLU A 133 -11.98 9.69 12.36
C GLU A 133 -12.14 10.77 11.27
N GLN A 134 -13.35 11.29 11.00
CA GLN A 134 -13.63 12.38 10.03
C GLN A 134 -12.96 12.24 8.63
N ARG A 135 -12.47 11.06 8.24
CA ARG A 135 -11.57 10.89 7.08
C ARG A 135 -12.00 9.88 6.03
N TYR A 136 -13.12 9.17 6.21
CA TYR A 136 -13.47 8.13 5.25
C TYR A 136 -14.43 8.61 4.16
N GLU A 137 -13.90 9.33 3.16
CA GLU A 137 -14.61 9.57 1.88
C GLU A 137 -14.99 8.24 1.18
N PHE A 138 -14.42 7.11 1.62
CA PHE A 138 -14.67 5.76 1.08
C PHE A 138 -15.81 5.00 1.76
N ALA A 139 -16.43 5.54 2.81
CA ALA A 139 -17.52 4.87 3.52
C ALA A 139 -18.66 4.39 2.59
N PRO A 140 -19.14 5.15 1.59
CA PRO A 140 -20.20 4.69 0.68
C PRO A 140 -19.77 3.49 -0.20
N ILE A 141 -18.50 3.44 -0.60
CA ILE A 141 -17.96 2.34 -1.41
C ILE A 141 -17.93 1.05 -0.59
N LEU A 142 -17.47 1.13 0.66
CA LEU A 142 -17.39 0.01 1.58
C LEU A 142 -18.78 -0.53 1.94
N GLN A 143 -19.75 0.37 2.12
CA GLN A 143 -21.16 0.04 2.36
C GLN A 143 -21.79 -0.72 1.17
N ASN A 144 -21.56 -0.24 -0.06
CA ASN A 144 -22.03 -0.93 -1.25
C ASN A 144 -21.41 -2.32 -1.39
N PHE A 145 -20.12 -2.45 -1.11
CA PHE A 145 -19.41 -3.73 -1.15
C PHE A 145 -19.98 -4.72 -0.12
N TRP A 146 -20.20 -4.24 1.11
CA TRP A 146 -20.86 -5.02 2.17
C TRP A 146 -22.25 -5.50 1.75
N THR A 147 -23.06 -4.60 1.21
CA THR A 147 -24.41 -4.91 0.75
C THR A 147 -24.40 -5.97 -0.35
N ILE A 148 -23.52 -5.83 -1.36
CA ILE A 148 -23.37 -6.81 -2.45
C ILE A 148 -22.95 -8.18 -1.88
N ALA A 149 -22.00 -8.21 -0.94
CA ALA A 149 -21.55 -9.44 -0.30
C ALA A 149 -22.68 -10.15 0.46
N VAL A 150 -23.42 -9.41 1.29
CA VAL A 150 -24.55 -9.95 2.07
C VAL A 150 -25.67 -10.45 1.16
N VAL A 151 -26.01 -9.69 0.11
CA VAL A 151 -27.04 -10.12 -0.88
C VAL A 151 -26.57 -11.38 -1.61
N GLY A 152 -25.28 -11.44 -2.04
CA GLY A 152 -24.70 -12.62 -2.69
C GLY A 152 -24.81 -13.88 -1.80
N VAL A 153 -24.42 -13.78 -0.53
CA VAL A 153 -24.57 -14.87 0.43
C VAL A 153 -26.04 -15.22 0.63
N GLY A 154 -26.93 -14.24 0.75
CA GLY A 154 -28.36 -14.44 0.88
C GLY A 154 -28.96 -15.22 -0.30
N VAL A 155 -28.55 -14.90 -1.52
CA VAL A 155 -28.97 -15.64 -2.74
C VAL A 155 -28.51 -17.09 -2.68
N LEU A 156 -27.25 -17.35 -2.28
CA LEU A 156 -26.74 -18.72 -2.14
C LEU A 156 -27.52 -19.53 -1.10
N VAL A 157 -27.88 -18.91 0.02
CA VAL A 157 -28.74 -19.54 1.04
C VAL A 157 -30.13 -19.88 0.48
N VAL A 158 -30.72 -18.98 -0.29
CA VAL A 158 -32.03 -19.23 -0.93
C VAL A 158 -31.92 -20.38 -1.95
N VAL A 159 -30.88 -20.39 -2.80
CA VAL A 159 -30.66 -21.47 -3.77
C VAL A 159 -30.56 -22.85 -3.07
N GLU A 160 -29.84 -22.90 -1.94
CA GLU A 160 -29.72 -24.12 -1.12
C GLU A 160 -31.05 -24.54 -0.50
N VAL A 161 -31.82 -23.59 0.07
CA VAL A 161 -33.17 -23.85 0.65
C VAL A 161 -34.09 -24.48 -0.39
N TRP A 162 -34.02 -24.03 -1.63
CA TRP A 162 -34.82 -24.58 -2.74
C TRP A 162 -34.22 -25.84 -3.35
N ASN A 163 -33.17 -26.39 -2.75
CA ASN A 163 -32.44 -27.59 -3.23
C ASN A 163 -31.96 -27.49 -4.68
N LEU A 164 -31.62 -26.27 -5.12
CA LEU A 164 -31.01 -26.04 -6.41
C LEU A 164 -29.52 -26.29 -6.29
N GLN A 165 -28.87 -26.65 -7.40
CA GLN A 165 -27.42 -26.86 -7.41
C GLN A 165 -26.68 -25.53 -7.24
N VAL A 166 -26.02 -25.33 -6.10
CA VAL A 166 -25.23 -24.11 -5.82
C VAL A 166 -23.89 -24.09 -6.57
N THR A 167 -23.37 -25.25 -7.00
CA THR A 167 -22.05 -25.37 -7.64
C THR A 167 -21.86 -24.48 -8.87
N PRO A 168 -22.84 -24.35 -9.82
CA PRO A 168 -22.66 -23.44 -10.95
C PRO A 168 -22.56 -21.97 -10.55
N PHE A 169 -23.30 -21.57 -9.51
CA PHE A 169 -23.26 -20.19 -8.99
C PHE A 169 -21.92 -19.89 -8.31
N LEU A 170 -21.42 -20.84 -7.49
CA LEU A 170 -20.11 -20.71 -6.84
C LEU A 170 -18.97 -20.71 -7.88
N ALA A 171 -19.05 -21.57 -8.91
CA ALA A 171 -18.07 -21.58 -9.98
C ALA A 171 -18.04 -20.23 -10.74
N SER A 172 -19.21 -19.69 -11.08
CA SER A 172 -19.33 -18.39 -11.75
C SER A 172 -18.81 -17.25 -10.87
N ALA A 173 -19.17 -17.26 -9.58
CA ALA A 173 -18.68 -16.28 -8.61
C ALA A 173 -17.18 -16.37 -8.42
N GLY A 174 -16.60 -17.59 -8.44
CA GLY A 174 -15.16 -17.82 -8.40
C GLY A 174 -14.43 -17.20 -9.58
N VAL A 175 -14.92 -17.42 -10.80
CA VAL A 175 -14.36 -16.81 -12.02
C VAL A 175 -14.45 -15.29 -11.96
N LEU A 176 -15.61 -14.75 -11.59
CA LEU A 176 -15.79 -13.30 -11.42
C LEU A 176 -14.85 -12.75 -10.33
N GLY A 177 -14.67 -13.47 -9.22
CA GLY A 177 -13.76 -13.10 -8.15
C GLY A 177 -12.30 -12.98 -8.63
N VAL A 178 -11.85 -13.89 -9.48
CA VAL A 178 -10.52 -13.85 -10.10
C VAL A 178 -10.38 -12.62 -11.00
N VAL A 179 -11.37 -12.34 -11.84
CA VAL A 179 -11.36 -11.16 -12.75
C VAL A 179 -11.32 -9.86 -11.94
N VAL A 180 -12.18 -9.74 -10.92
CA VAL A 180 -12.20 -8.57 -10.04
C VAL A 180 -10.90 -8.45 -9.23
N GLY A 181 -10.34 -9.59 -8.77
CA GLY A 181 -9.06 -9.63 -8.07
C GLY A 181 -7.91 -9.10 -8.92
N PHE A 182 -7.83 -9.49 -10.19
CA PHE A 182 -6.84 -8.93 -11.12
C PHE A 182 -7.08 -7.43 -11.39
N ALA A 183 -8.33 -7.03 -11.57
CA ALA A 183 -8.66 -5.61 -11.77
C ALA A 183 -8.33 -4.74 -10.55
N ALA A 184 -8.41 -5.29 -9.34
CA ALA A 184 -8.11 -4.61 -8.09
C ALA A 184 -6.64 -4.74 -7.63
N GLN A 185 -5.81 -5.51 -8.33
CA GLN A 185 -4.46 -5.89 -7.93
C GLN A 185 -3.59 -4.70 -7.53
N ASP A 186 -3.58 -3.64 -8.34
CA ASP A 186 -2.76 -2.45 -8.07
C ASP A 186 -3.26 -1.66 -6.85
N ALA A 187 -4.56 -1.59 -6.64
CA ALA A 187 -5.14 -0.96 -5.46
C ALA A 187 -4.75 -1.70 -4.18
N ILE A 188 -4.84 -3.04 -4.21
CA ILE A 188 -4.47 -3.92 -3.10
C ILE A 188 -2.96 -3.81 -2.81
N ARG A 189 -2.11 -3.79 -3.86
CA ARG A 189 -0.67 -3.65 -3.73
C ARG A 189 -0.28 -2.32 -3.07
N ASN A 190 -0.94 -1.22 -3.43
CA ASN A 190 -0.73 0.08 -2.82
C ASN A 190 -1.18 0.13 -1.36
N LEU A 191 -2.32 -0.48 -1.04
CA LEU A 191 -2.83 -0.58 0.33
C LEU A 191 -1.85 -1.37 1.23
N ILE A 192 -1.42 -2.55 0.77
CA ILE A 192 -0.45 -3.38 1.49
C ILE A 192 0.87 -2.63 1.64
N GLY A 193 1.33 -1.94 0.58
CA GLY A 193 2.52 -1.09 0.63
C GLY A 193 2.43 -0.02 1.71
N GLY A 194 1.32 0.70 1.81
CA GLY A 194 1.09 1.72 2.85
C GLY A 194 1.09 1.14 4.27
N ILE A 195 0.45 -0.01 4.44
CA ILE A 195 0.47 -0.75 5.71
C ILE A 195 1.90 -1.15 6.09
N SER A 196 2.65 -1.76 5.15
CA SER A 196 4.04 -2.17 5.36
C SER A 196 4.93 -0.99 5.77
N LEU A 197 4.88 0.12 5.03
CA LEU A 197 5.65 1.32 5.33
C LEU A 197 5.34 1.89 6.72
N SER A 198 4.07 1.82 7.16
CA SER A 198 3.65 2.26 8.49
C SER A 198 4.14 1.35 9.61
N PHE A 199 4.24 0.03 9.35
CA PHE A 199 4.69 -0.95 10.34
C PHE A 199 6.22 -1.05 10.42
N ASP A 200 6.91 -0.98 9.28
CA ASP A 200 8.36 -1.17 9.20
C ASP A 200 9.15 0.04 9.71
N HIS A 201 8.49 1.19 9.91
CA HIS A 201 9.10 2.42 10.41
C HIS A 201 10.35 2.86 9.62
N THR A 202 10.39 2.56 8.33
CA THR A 202 11.50 2.89 7.44
C THR A 202 11.77 4.39 7.38
N TYR A 203 10.72 5.19 7.39
CA TYR A 203 10.75 6.65 7.50
C TYR A 203 9.41 7.16 8.10
N HIS A 204 9.44 8.37 8.60
CA HIS A 204 8.30 9.02 9.25
C HIS A 204 7.99 10.37 8.58
N PRO A 205 6.77 10.90 8.73
CA PRO A 205 6.50 12.29 8.40
C PRO A 205 7.51 13.23 9.09
N GLY A 206 8.12 14.11 8.31
CA GLY A 206 9.21 14.99 8.72
C GLY A 206 10.62 14.50 8.42
N ASP A 207 10.80 13.27 7.96
CA ASP A 207 12.09 12.77 7.48
C ASP A 207 12.39 13.27 6.06
N VAL A 208 13.67 13.48 5.80
CA VAL A 208 14.15 13.76 4.44
C VAL A 208 14.54 12.44 3.79
N VAL A 209 13.93 12.17 2.65
CA VAL A 209 14.19 10.97 1.85
C VAL A 209 14.75 11.34 0.48
N LEU A 210 15.59 10.44 -0.04
CA LEU A 210 16.05 10.47 -1.41
C LEU A 210 15.49 9.22 -2.11
N LEU A 211 14.71 9.43 -3.15
CA LEU A 211 14.08 8.39 -3.96
C LEU A 211 15.03 7.92 -5.07
N GLU A 212 14.69 6.81 -5.72
CA GLU A 212 15.50 6.20 -6.79
C GLU A 212 15.67 7.10 -8.02
N ASP A 213 14.74 8.01 -8.27
CA ASP A 213 14.78 9.02 -9.36
C ASP A 213 15.53 10.30 -8.96
N ASP A 214 16.35 10.26 -7.92
CA ASP A 214 17.06 11.40 -7.33
C ASP A 214 16.13 12.50 -6.76
N THR A 215 14.85 12.26 -6.66
CA THR A 215 13.93 13.18 -5.99
C THR A 215 14.22 13.20 -4.50
N ARG A 216 14.67 14.35 -4.01
CA ARG A 216 14.92 14.59 -2.58
C ARG A 216 13.82 15.47 -2.00
N GLY A 217 13.31 15.12 -0.83
CA GLY A 217 12.32 15.94 -0.14
C GLY A 217 11.95 15.45 1.24
N THR A 218 11.10 16.22 1.90
CA THR A 218 10.58 15.87 3.22
C THR A 218 9.27 15.11 3.08
N VAL A 219 9.15 13.97 3.73
CA VAL A 219 7.87 13.23 3.82
C VAL A 219 6.88 14.09 4.61
N THR A 220 5.78 14.48 3.98
CA THR A 220 4.71 15.25 4.62
C THR A 220 3.62 14.38 5.18
N ASP A 221 3.24 13.33 4.44
CA ASP A 221 2.17 12.41 4.84
C ASP A 221 2.38 11.04 4.21
N ILE A 222 2.03 10.00 4.97
CA ILE A 222 1.98 8.61 4.51
C ILE A 222 0.52 8.18 4.54
N GLY A 223 -0.14 8.33 3.40
CA GLY A 223 -1.53 7.95 3.23
C GLY A 223 -1.70 6.44 2.98
N ILE A 224 -2.96 6.00 2.89
CA ILE A 224 -3.31 4.58 2.67
C ILE A 224 -2.76 4.05 1.35
N ARG A 225 -2.78 4.86 0.29
CA ARG A 225 -2.40 4.47 -1.08
C ARG A 225 -1.09 5.08 -1.55
N SER A 226 -0.74 6.24 -1.05
CA SER A 226 0.39 7.04 -1.54
C SER A 226 1.03 7.84 -0.43
N THR A 227 2.32 8.08 -0.56
CA THR A 227 3.12 8.95 0.30
C THR A 227 3.37 10.27 -0.43
N THR A 228 3.26 11.39 0.27
CA THR A 228 3.52 12.72 -0.28
C THR A 228 4.85 13.26 0.25
N VAL A 229 5.68 13.73 -0.65
CA VAL A 229 7.02 14.28 -0.39
C VAL A 229 7.07 15.73 -0.86
N LEU A 230 7.45 16.65 0.02
CA LEU A 230 7.68 18.06 -0.29
C LEU A 230 9.14 18.27 -0.69
N THR A 231 9.38 18.69 -1.94
CA THR A 231 10.72 18.96 -2.44
C THR A 231 11.24 20.33 -1.98
N PRO A 232 12.58 20.58 -2.03
CA PRO A 232 13.15 21.90 -1.73
C PRO A 232 12.61 23.04 -2.61
N ASP A 233 12.09 22.70 -3.80
CA ASP A 233 11.53 23.67 -4.76
C ASP A 233 10.06 24.01 -4.45
N ASN A 234 9.57 23.60 -3.26
CA ASN A 234 8.19 23.80 -2.79
C ASN A 234 7.14 23.13 -3.69
N THR A 235 7.48 21.98 -4.26
CA THR A 235 6.56 21.13 -5.02
C THR A 235 6.24 19.86 -4.25
N MET A 236 4.99 19.39 -4.37
CA MET A 236 4.57 18.12 -3.77
C MET A 236 4.66 17.01 -4.80
N VAL A 237 5.41 15.97 -4.47
CA VAL A 237 5.52 14.74 -5.25
C VAL A 237 4.74 13.65 -4.52
N THR A 238 3.73 13.10 -5.17
CA THR A 238 2.92 12.01 -4.63
C THR A 238 3.35 10.70 -5.28
N VAL A 239 3.87 9.79 -4.48
CA VAL A 239 4.39 8.49 -4.94
C VAL A 239 3.48 7.37 -4.43
N PRO A 240 3.03 6.44 -5.30
CA PRO A 240 2.26 5.27 -4.87
C PRO A 240 3.05 4.41 -3.88
N ASN A 241 2.43 3.95 -2.80
CA ASN A 241 3.11 3.16 -1.76
C ASN A 241 3.69 1.84 -2.30
N ALA A 242 3.05 1.24 -3.31
CA ALA A 242 3.57 0.04 -3.98
C ALA A 242 4.94 0.27 -4.62
N VAL A 243 5.20 1.46 -5.16
CA VAL A 243 6.51 1.85 -5.72
C VAL A 243 7.52 1.97 -4.60
N LEU A 244 7.22 2.76 -3.57
CA LEU A 244 8.14 2.97 -2.43
C LEU A 244 8.49 1.69 -1.69
N ASN A 245 7.55 0.73 -1.63
CA ASN A 245 7.80 -0.56 -0.99
C ASN A 245 8.61 -1.53 -1.86
N SER A 246 8.76 -1.25 -3.16
CA SER A 246 9.50 -2.09 -4.11
C SER A 246 10.81 -1.48 -4.58
N THR A 247 11.10 -0.23 -4.26
CA THR A 247 12.31 0.50 -4.67
C THR A 247 13.17 0.87 -3.47
N GLN A 248 14.42 1.22 -3.74
CA GLN A 248 15.30 1.71 -2.70
C GLN A 248 14.94 3.14 -2.31
N VAL A 249 14.70 3.37 -1.03
CA VAL A 249 14.52 4.70 -0.45
C VAL A 249 15.62 4.95 0.57
N VAL A 250 16.37 6.03 0.39
CA VAL A 250 17.44 6.43 1.31
C VAL A 250 16.87 7.44 2.30
N ASN A 251 16.75 7.04 3.59
CA ASN A 251 16.37 7.96 4.65
C ASN A 251 17.59 8.77 5.10
N GLN A 252 17.66 10.05 4.73
CA GLN A 252 18.74 10.96 5.10
C GLN A 252 18.57 11.60 6.48
N SER A 253 17.47 11.32 7.17
CA SER A 253 17.21 11.77 8.55
C SER A 253 17.51 10.70 9.60
N ALA A 254 17.74 9.45 9.20
CA ALA A 254 18.03 8.32 10.08
C ALA A 254 19.46 7.79 9.83
N PRO A 255 20.16 7.28 10.85
CA PRO A 255 19.80 7.29 12.27
C PRO A 255 19.90 8.66 12.93
N GLN A 256 20.50 9.63 12.25
CA GLN A 256 20.64 11.02 12.70
C GLN A 256 20.47 11.96 11.51
N ARG A 257 19.97 13.18 11.75
CA ARG A 257 19.65 14.15 10.69
C ARG A 257 20.86 14.78 9.99
N HIS A 258 22.07 14.61 10.51
CA HIS A 258 23.26 15.13 9.87
C HIS A 258 23.75 14.17 8.77
N ILE A 259 24.15 14.73 7.65
CA ILE A 259 24.74 13.98 6.54
C ILE A 259 26.17 14.45 6.27
N ARG A 260 26.99 13.55 5.74
CA ARG A 260 28.29 13.91 5.16
C ARG A 260 28.08 14.44 3.74
N ILE A 261 28.76 15.52 3.42
CA ILE A 261 28.89 16.02 2.06
C ILE A 261 30.37 16.04 1.70
N ASP A 262 30.66 15.77 0.43
CA ASP A 262 32.00 15.73 -0.11
C ASP A 262 32.15 16.88 -1.11
N VAL A 263 33.09 17.77 -0.84
CA VAL A 263 33.35 18.96 -1.67
C VAL A 263 34.69 18.77 -2.40
N PRO A 264 34.68 18.59 -3.73
CA PRO A 264 35.90 18.45 -4.49
C PRO A 264 36.63 19.79 -4.61
N VAL A 265 37.95 19.76 -4.37
CA VAL A 265 38.83 20.92 -4.45
C VAL A 265 40.06 20.54 -5.28
N SER A 266 40.49 21.40 -6.18
CA SER A 266 41.63 21.16 -7.04
C SER A 266 42.70 22.26 -6.92
N VAL A 267 43.98 21.87 -6.91
CA VAL A 267 45.13 22.80 -6.86
C VAL A 267 46.17 22.40 -7.90
N ALA A 268 47.06 23.34 -8.23
CA ALA A 268 48.14 23.12 -9.21
C ALA A 268 49.16 22.09 -8.70
N TYR A 269 49.75 21.36 -9.62
CA TYR A 269 50.94 20.56 -9.35
C TYR A 269 52.06 21.43 -8.78
N GLY A 270 52.81 20.89 -7.81
CA GLY A 270 53.86 21.63 -7.11
C GLY A 270 53.39 22.40 -5.87
N THR A 271 52.06 22.42 -5.63
CA THR A 271 51.53 22.96 -4.38
C THR A 271 51.81 21.98 -3.24
N ASP A 272 52.24 22.50 -2.09
CA ASP A 272 52.43 21.72 -0.88
C ASP A 272 51.08 21.19 -0.33
N TYR A 273 50.90 19.88 -0.35
CA TYR A 273 49.64 19.23 0.03
C TYR A 273 49.31 19.41 1.52
N GLU A 274 50.33 19.45 2.41
CA GLU A 274 50.11 19.66 3.86
C GLU A 274 49.54 21.08 4.11
N THR A 275 49.99 22.05 3.35
CA THR A 275 49.44 23.42 3.39
C THR A 275 48.01 23.49 2.91
N VAL A 276 47.64 22.75 1.84
CA VAL A 276 46.27 22.67 1.33
C VAL A 276 45.35 22.03 2.40
N GLU A 277 45.78 20.90 2.97
CA GLU A 277 45.00 20.19 4.00
C GLU A 277 44.78 21.08 5.24
N ARG A 278 45.82 21.77 5.72
CA ARG A 278 45.72 22.66 6.88
C ARG A 278 44.80 23.85 6.61
N ILE A 279 44.86 24.46 5.47
CA ILE A 279 44.03 25.63 5.09
C ILE A 279 42.57 25.19 4.93
N ALA A 280 42.31 24.11 4.17
CA ALA A 280 40.98 23.59 3.96
C ALA A 280 40.34 23.15 5.28
N SER A 281 41.09 22.48 6.16
CA SER A 281 40.60 22.13 7.50
C SER A 281 40.19 23.34 8.34
N THR A 282 41.05 24.38 8.37
CA THR A 282 40.74 25.63 9.09
C THR A 282 39.49 26.31 8.53
N VAL A 283 39.31 26.35 7.20
CA VAL A 283 38.12 26.91 6.57
C VAL A 283 36.86 26.13 6.96
N CYS A 284 36.95 24.80 7.06
CA CYS A 284 35.84 23.97 7.46
C CYS A 284 35.45 24.16 8.94
N GLU A 285 36.44 24.27 9.83
CA GLU A 285 36.22 24.54 11.26
C GLU A 285 35.55 25.91 11.49
N ASP A 286 35.90 26.91 10.68
CA ASP A 286 35.32 28.27 10.75
C ASP A 286 33.95 28.39 10.03
N ALA A 287 33.48 27.35 9.33
CA ALA A 287 32.30 27.44 8.49
C ALA A 287 31.00 27.19 9.32
N PRO A 288 30.06 28.15 9.42
CA PRO A 288 28.88 28.06 10.29
C PRO A 288 27.93 26.91 9.98
N MET A 289 27.92 26.41 8.74
CA MET A 289 27.04 25.31 8.34
C MET A 289 27.68 23.93 8.54
N VAL A 290 28.97 23.86 8.83
CA VAL A 290 29.71 22.64 9.12
C VAL A 290 29.59 22.31 10.62
N ARG A 291 29.47 21.04 10.94
CA ARG A 291 29.43 20.56 12.33
C ARG A 291 30.84 20.28 12.84
N ASP A 292 31.05 20.60 14.11
CA ASP A 292 32.33 20.29 14.80
C ASP A 292 32.54 18.79 15.02
N SER A 293 31.46 18.03 15.06
CA SER A 293 31.49 16.58 15.28
C SER A 293 30.49 15.88 14.35
N PRO A 294 30.94 14.88 13.57
CA PRO A 294 32.33 14.43 13.39
C PRO A 294 33.20 15.51 12.76
N ARG A 295 34.50 15.49 13.09
CA ARG A 295 35.44 16.51 12.57
C ARG A 295 35.55 16.45 11.05
N PRO A 296 35.69 17.61 10.37
CA PRO A 296 36.04 17.69 8.96
C PRO A 296 37.31 16.89 8.64
N ARG A 297 37.36 16.35 7.43
CA ARG A 297 38.54 15.65 6.90
C ARG A 297 38.83 16.18 5.52
N VAL A 298 40.12 16.34 5.23
CA VAL A 298 40.59 16.65 3.89
C VAL A 298 41.39 15.45 3.42
N LEU A 299 41.02 14.90 2.29
CA LEU A 299 41.67 13.72 1.71
C LEU A 299 42.29 14.12 0.38
N PHE A 300 43.55 13.74 0.16
CA PHE A 300 44.14 13.78 -1.16
C PHE A 300 43.56 12.62 -1.97
N SER A 301 42.73 12.93 -2.96
CA SER A 301 41.89 11.92 -3.64
C SER A 301 42.64 11.29 -4.82
N GLU A 302 43.15 12.11 -5.74
CA GLU A 302 43.84 11.59 -6.93
C GLU A 302 44.72 12.63 -7.61
N PHE A 303 45.59 12.13 -8.50
CA PHE A 303 46.37 12.96 -9.43
C PHE A 303 45.57 13.13 -10.72
N GLY A 304 44.95 14.31 -10.91
CA GLY A 304 44.22 14.62 -12.14
C GLY A 304 45.16 15.06 -13.30
N ASP A 305 44.61 15.23 -14.49
CA ASP A 305 45.38 15.56 -15.70
C ASP A 305 46.24 16.83 -15.57
N SER A 306 45.77 17.82 -14.83
CA SER A 306 46.46 19.10 -14.64
C SER A 306 46.40 19.60 -13.19
N THR A 307 45.89 18.80 -12.26
CA THR A 307 45.57 19.20 -10.89
C THR A 307 45.84 18.09 -9.90
N LEU A 308 46.10 18.47 -8.65
CA LEU A 308 45.98 17.60 -7.49
C LEU A 308 44.54 17.74 -6.96
N LEU A 309 43.81 16.64 -6.84
CA LEU A 309 42.43 16.62 -6.39
C LEU A 309 42.38 16.26 -4.91
N PHE A 310 41.61 17.06 -4.18
CA PHE A 310 41.32 16.85 -2.76
C PHE A 310 39.82 16.74 -2.59
N GLU A 311 39.41 15.94 -1.63
CA GLU A 311 38.01 15.80 -1.21
C GLU A 311 37.87 16.30 0.21
N VAL A 312 37.11 17.38 0.38
CA VAL A 312 36.81 17.97 1.67
C VAL A 312 35.51 17.35 2.21
N GLN A 313 35.65 16.45 3.17
CA GLN A 313 34.54 15.74 3.79
C GLN A 313 34.07 16.47 5.06
N VAL A 314 32.84 16.95 5.02
CA VAL A 314 32.22 17.66 6.15
C VAL A 314 30.85 17.13 6.48
N TYR A 315 30.43 17.30 7.71
CA TYR A 315 29.06 16.98 8.14
C TYR A 315 28.25 18.27 8.29
N ILE A 316 27.02 18.25 7.76
CA ILE A 316 26.05 19.34 7.87
C ILE A 316 24.85 18.90 8.69
N ALA A 317 24.19 19.85 9.35
CA ALA A 317 23.12 19.56 10.30
C ALA A 317 21.84 19.04 9.63
N HIS A 318 21.58 19.41 8.38
CA HIS A 318 20.31 19.10 7.73
C HIS A 318 20.53 18.83 6.23
N PRO A 319 20.00 17.70 5.69
CA PRO A 319 20.21 17.30 4.28
C PRO A 319 19.80 18.36 3.25
N LEU A 320 18.69 19.05 3.47
CA LEU A 320 18.18 20.06 2.52
C LEU A 320 19.06 21.32 2.43
N THR A 321 20.04 21.48 3.31
CA THR A 321 20.97 22.63 3.27
C THR A 321 22.25 22.34 2.51
N GLU A 322 22.41 21.15 1.92
CA GLU A 322 23.60 20.69 1.22
C GLU A 322 24.13 21.71 0.19
N LYS A 323 23.30 22.12 -0.77
CA LYS A 323 23.69 23.08 -1.81
C LYS A 323 24.21 24.40 -1.25
N ARG A 324 23.58 24.89 -0.15
CA ARG A 324 24.00 26.13 0.51
C ARG A 324 25.32 25.94 1.26
N ALA A 325 25.53 24.80 1.87
CA ALA A 325 26.79 24.48 2.55
C ALA A 325 27.93 24.35 1.55
N ILE A 326 27.72 23.69 0.42
CA ILE A 326 28.71 23.59 -0.66
C ILE A 326 29.07 24.98 -1.23
N ASP A 327 28.08 25.83 -1.50
CA ASP A 327 28.35 27.20 -1.97
C ASP A 327 29.17 27.98 -0.96
N GLN A 328 28.83 27.91 0.33
CA GLN A 328 29.56 28.60 1.40
C GLN A 328 31.02 28.12 1.51
N LEU A 329 31.21 26.80 1.46
CA LEU A 329 32.56 26.21 1.55
C LEU A 329 33.41 26.58 0.31
N ASN A 330 32.85 26.47 -0.87
CA ASN A 330 33.55 26.81 -2.12
C ASN A 330 34.02 28.26 -2.10
N ARG A 331 33.19 29.22 -1.69
CA ARG A 331 33.57 30.63 -1.58
C ARG A 331 34.69 30.83 -0.58
N ARG A 332 34.55 30.25 0.62
CA ARG A 332 35.57 30.41 1.67
C ARG A 332 36.90 29.76 1.32
N ILE A 333 36.90 28.59 0.71
CA ILE A 333 38.08 27.87 0.24
C ILE A 333 38.76 28.71 -0.87
N TYR A 334 37.97 29.20 -1.83
CA TYR A 334 38.49 30.04 -2.92
C TYR A 334 39.18 31.30 -2.39
N ASP A 335 38.53 32.05 -1.50
CA ASP A 335 39.10 33.30 -0.94
C ASP A 335 40.36 33.02 -0.12
N ARG A 336 40.35 31.91 0.64
CA ARG A 336 41.53 31.56 1.46
C ARG A 336 42.70 31.07 0.62
N PHE A 337 42.43 30.27 -0.41
CA PHE A 337 43.49 29.85 -1.34
C PHE A 337 44.12 31.03 -2.05
N ALA A 338 43.32 31.99 -2.52
CA ALA A 338 43.81 33.21 -3.15
C ALA A 338 44.70 34.04 -2.17
N ALA A 339 44.29 34.14 -0.89
CA ALA A 339 45.07 34.86 0.13
C ALA A 339 46.40 34.20 0.48
N GLU A 340 46.48 32.87 0.41
CA GLU A 340 47.71 32.10 0.70
C GLU A 340 48.53 31.76 -0.55
N GLY A 341 48.12 32.29 -1.73
CA GLY A 341 48.85 32.11 -2.99
C GLY A 341 48.76 30.70 -3.58
N ILE A 342 47.76 29.90 -3.15
CA ILE A 342 47.49 28.60 -3.74
C ILE A 342 46.77 28.79 -5.08
N THR A 343 47.37 28.24 -6.15
CA THR A 343 46.83 28.36 -7.49
C THR A 343 45.86 27.26 -7.81
N ILE A 344 44.67 27.63 -8.27
CA ILE A 344 43.71 26.73 -8.93
C ILE A 344 44.00 26.77 -10.42
N PRO A 345 44.55 25.71 -11.01
CA PRO A 345 45.07 25.76 -12.37
C PRO A 345 43.97 25.70 -13.41
N PHE A 346 44.26 26.35 -14.55
CA PHE A 346 43.54 26.06 -15.78
C PHE A 346 44.05 24.74 -16.39
N PRO A 347 43.32 24.12 -17.31
CA PRO A 347 43.80 22.96 -18.03
C PRO A 347 45.17 23.27 -18.68
N GLN A 348 46.20 22.47 -18.37
CA GLN A 348 47.53 22.60 -18.88
C GLN A 348 47.72 21.66 -20.07
N ARG A 349 48.44 22.14 -21.09
CA ARG A 349 48.86 21.33 -22.24
C ARG A 349 50.32 21.61 -22.55
N GLU A 350 51.12 20.58 -22.43
CA GLU A 350 52.51 20.65 -22.91
C GLU A 350 52.52 20.45 -24.42
N LEU A 351 53.15 21.42 -25.14
CA LEU A 351 53.35 21.38 -26.58
C LEU A 351 54.82 21.15 -26.86
N SER A 352 55.19 19.99 -27.37
CA SER A 352 56.52 19.74 -27.90
C SER A 352 56.50 20.01 -29.39
N PHE A 353 57.23 21.03 -29.79
CA PHE A 353 57.53 21.31 -31.25
C PHE A 353 58.66 20.39 -31.64
N LEU A 354 58.40 19.41 -32.49
CA LEU A 354 59.48 18.71 -33.19
C LEU A 354 60.11 19.69 -34.10
N GLU A 355 61.35 20.24 -33.75
CA GLU A 355 62.19 20.96 -34.69
C GLU A 355 62.40 20.04 -35.88
N HIS A 356 62.05 20.57 -37.01
CA HIS A 356 61.97 19.84 -38.26
C HIS A 356 63.26 19.12 -38.61
N GLN A 357 63.15 17.93 -39.09
CA GLN A 357 64.13 17.19 -39.89
C GLN A 357 64.54 17.92 -41.14
N GLU A 358 64.50 19.25 -41.23
CA GLU A 358 65.04 20.03 -42.36
C GLU A 358 66.54 19.93 -42.43
N GLU A 359 67.24 19.78 -41.30
CA GLU A 359 68.68 19.57 -41.34
C GLU A 359 69.09 18.22 -41.88
N SER A 360 68.38 17.17 -41.60
CA SER A 360 68.70 15.85 -42.15
C SER A 360 68.39 15.76 -43.66
N SER A 361 67.35 16.50 -44.10
CA SER A 361 67.00 16.59 -45.51
C SER A 361 68.01 17.42 -46.29
N ARG A 362 68.54 18.50 -45.71
CA ARG A 362 69.60 19.33 -46.29
C ARG A 362 70.93 18.57 -46.33
N GLN A 363 71.26 17.83 -45.29
CA GLN A 363 72.49 17.00 -45.30
C GLN A 363 72.42 15.88 -46.34
N SER A 364 71.20 15.23 -46.43
CA SER A 364 71.02 14.22 -47.46
C SER A 364 71.05 14.76 -48.89
N ALA A 365 70.52 15.96 -49.12
CA ALA A 365 70.56 16.63 -50.40
C ALA A 365 72.00 17.07 -50.79
N SER A 366 72.77 17.64 -49.85
CA SER A 366 74.19 18.02 -50.04
C SER A 366 75.07 16.80 -50.33
N GLN A 367 74.85 15.68 -49.65
CA GLN A 367 75.55 14.41 -49.89
C GLN A 367 75.20 13.78 -51.26
N ALA A 368 73.97 13.99 -51.71
CA ALA A 368 73.57 13.52 -53.04
C ALA A 368 74.21 14.38 -54.17
N GLU A 369 74.33 15.70 -53.97
CA GLU A 369 75.01 16.57 -54.93
C GLU A 369 76.50 16.31 -55.02
N ASP A 370 77.17 16.08 -53.89
CA ASP A 370 78.58 15.70 -53.86
C ASP A 370 78.89 14.36 -54.57
N ARG A 371 77.97 13.40 -54.45
CA ARG A 371 78.03 12.08 -55.14
C ARG A 371 77.82 12.22 -56.67
N VAL A 372 77.07 13.17 -57.12
CA VAL A 372 76.85 13.43 -58.56
C VAL A 372 78.04 14.17 -59.13
N SER A 373 78.63 15.14 -58.40
CA SER A 373 79.82 15.87 -58.84
C SER A 373 81.08 15.00 -58.97
N SER A 374 81.28 14.07 -58.05
CA SER A 374 82.40 13.14 -58.06
C SER A 374 82.35 12.04 -59.18
N ARG A 375 81.21 11.86 -59.84
CA ARG A 375 81.03 10.92 -60.93
C ARG A 375 81.34 11.53 -62.34
N ASN A 376 81.40 12.84 -62.41
CA ASN A 376 81.58 13.55 -63.68
C ASN A 376 83.04 14.08 -63.95
N THR A 377 84.03 13.58 -63.22
CA THR A 377 85.44 13.86 -63.54
C THR A 377 85.92 12.79 -64.52
N PRO A 378 86.29 13.18 -65.76
CA PRO A 378 86.86 12.26 -66.75
C PRO A 378 88.30 11.87 -66.36
N PRO A 379 88.73 10.62 -66.63
CA PRO A 379 90.11 10.21 -66.37
C PRO A 379 91.03 10.82 -67.40
N GLU A 380 92.16 11.40 -66.95
CA GLU A 380 93.28 11.70 -67.76
C GLU A 380 94.00 10.43 -68.23
#